data_5786827ed626ed9db26c54f7503c517b
#
_entry.id   5786827ed626ed9db26c54f7503c517b
#
_cell.length_a   1.000
_cell.length_b   1.000
_cell.length_c   1.000
_cell.angle_alpha   90.00
_cell.angle_beta   90.00
_cell.angle_gamma   90.00
#
_symmetry.space_group_name_H-M   'P 1'
#
loop_
_entity.id
_entity.type
_entity.pdbx_description
1 polymer ?
#
loop_
_entity_poly.entity_id
_entity_poly.type
_entity_poly.pdbx_seq_one_letter_code
_entity_poly.pdbx_strand_id
1 'polypeptide(L)'
;MRDNIPRKQQTLRGKNKIKNARGLAYVKKKQYLCTRKGFKTMDISIIVPLYNEAESLPHLYEWIARVMKENKFSYEVIFVNDGSTDTSWDVIKSLSGEAGLTAQRSNSASGLTAEGGLIRGICFRRNYGKSAALYCGFKAAQGDVVITMDADLQDSPDEIPELYKMIMEDGYDLVSGWKQKRYDNALTKNLPSKLFNATARRVTGIQLHDMNCGLKAYRLEVVKNIEVFSEMHRYIPYLAKNAGFTKIGEKVVQHRKREFGTSKFGINRFVNGYLDLMTIWFLNKFGKQPMHFFGLVGSLMFFIGFIAVVVVGGMKLYALSNGVPAMLVGVNPYFHIAILMMILGCMLFLAGFLAELIIRNSPSRNDYLIKETL
;
A
#
# COMPACT_ATOMS: atom_id res chain seq x y z
N MET A 1 -4.30 32.00 -43.86
CA MET A 1 -2.87 32.11 -43.43
C MET A 1 -2.64 31.18 -42.27
N ARG A 2 -1.97 30.04 -42.47
CA ARG A 2 -1.60 29.11 -41.40
C ARG A 2 -0.12 29.31 -41.13
N ASP A 3 0.23 29.77 -39.95
CA ASP A 3 1.59 30.03 -39.54
C ASP A 3 2.38 28.73 -39.40
N ASN A 4 3.33 28.53 -40.32
CA ASN A 4 4.33 27.46 -40.25
C ASN A 4 5.42 27.84 -39.25
N ILE A 5 5.32 27.32 -38.00
CA ILE A 5 6.39 27.43 -37.01
C ILE A 5 7.44 26.33 -37.32
N PRO A 6 8.72 26.67 -37.52
CA PRO A 6 9.75 25.69 -37.87
C PRO A 6 9.96 24.63 -36.75
N ARG A 7 10.07 23.35 -37.13
CA ARG A 7 10.27 22.20 -36.22
C ARG A 7 11.41 22.38 -35.20
N LYS A 8 12.42 23.19 -35.47
CA LYS A 8 13.52 23.53 -34.54
C LYS A 8 13.05 24.34 -33.31
N GLN A 9 12.01 25.15 -33.41
CA GLN A 9 11.50 25.92 -32.27
C GLN A 9 10.61 25.09 -31.35
N GLN A 10 9.96 24.03 -31.85
CA GLN A 10 9.17 23.12 -31.02
C GLN A 10 10.04 22.22 -30.12
N THR A 11 11.21 21.77 -30.62
CA THR A 11 12.18 20.97 -29.83
C THR A 11 12.88 21.80 -28.76
N LEU A 12 13.13 23.12 -29.01
CA LEU A 12 13.68 24.02 -27.99
C LEU A 12 12.67 24.37 -26.88
N ARG A 13 11.37 24.53 -27.21
CA ARG A 13 10.32 24.74 -26.23
C ARG A 13 10.10 23.50 -25.33
N GLY A 14 10.21 22.30 -25.90
CA GLY A 14 10.13 21.05 -25.13
C GLY A 14 11.29 20.88 -24.15
N LYS A 15 12.51 21.14 -24.59
CA LYS A 15 13.72 21.07 -23.74
C LYS A 15 13.72 22.12 -22.63
N ASN A 16 13.23 23.33 -22.89
CA ASN A 16 13.10 24.37 -21.85
C ASN A 16 12.01 24.07 -20.83
N LYS A 17 10.87 23.46 -21.21
CA LYS A 17 9.84 22.99 -20.25
C LYS A 17 10.39 21.91 -19.32
N ILE A 18 11.19 20.97 -19.82
CA ILE A 18 11.79 19.89 -19.01
C ILE A 18 12.89 20.45 -18.09
N LYS A 19 13.71 21.42 -18.55
CA LYS A 19 14.69 22.10 -17.70
C LYS A 19 14.04 22.92 -16.59
N ASN A 20 12.94 23.64 -16.88
CA ASN A 20 12.20 24.39 -15.89
C ASN A 20 11.48 23.49 -14.87
N ALA A 21 10.92 22.35 -15.28
CA ALA A 21 10.32 21.39 -14.37
C ALA A 21 11.36 20.75 -13.42
N ARG A 22 12.55 20.41 -13.93
CA ARG A 22 13.67 19.93 -13.11
C ARG A 22 14.23 21.02 -12.19
N GLY A 23 14.30 22.26 -12.66
CA GLY A 23 14.70 23.41 -11.85
C GLY A 23 13.71 23.71 -10.72
N LEU A 24 12.38 23.67 -10.98
CA LEU A 24 11.34 23.85 -9.95
C LEU A 24 11.35 22.72 -8.92
N ALA A 25 11.56 21.45 -9.34
CA ALA A 25 11.68 20.32 -8.44
C ALA A 25 12.95 20.45 -7.55
N TYR A 26 14.07 20.90 -8.13
CA TYR A 26 15.32 21.14 -7.38
C TYR A 26 15.18 22.31 -6.40
N VAL A 27 14.53 23.41 -6.78
CA VAL A 27 14.28 24.56 -5.92
C VAL A 27 13.30 24.19 -4.79
N LYS A 28 12.23 23.46 -5.08
CA LYS A 28 11.32 22.94 -4.03
C LYS A 28 12.05 21.99 -3.08
N LYS A 29 12.90 21.09 -3.58
CA LYS A 29 13.73 20.20 -2.75
C LYS A 29 14.74 20.99 -1.90
N LYS A 30 15.35 22.02 -2.44
CA LYS A 30 16.30 22.88 -1.71
C LYS A 30 15.57 23.77 -0.67
N GLN A 31 14.39 24.26 -0.98
CA GLN A 31 13.54 25.03 -0.06
C GLN A 31 12.99 24.15 1.08
N TYR A 32 12.61 22.89 0.77
CA TYR A 32 12.22 21.90 1.78
C TYR A 32 13.39 21.53 2.72
N LEU A 33 14.61 21.41 2.19
CA LEU A 33 15.83 21.16 2.96
C LEU A 33 16.30 22.39 3.73
N CYS A 34 16.09 23.61 3.23
CA CYS A 34 16.46 24.86 3.93
C CYS A 34 15.53 25.20 5.10
N THR A 35 14.21 24.93 4.98
CA THR A 35 13.26 25.13 6.06
C THR A 35 13.44 24.11 7.19
N ARG A 36 14.07 22.97 6.93
CA ARG A 36 14.31 21.92 7.92
C ARG A 36 15.58 22.12 8.78
N LYS A 37 16.53 22.94 8.35
CA LYS A 37 17.81 23.15 9.05
C LYS A 37 17.72 23.97 10.35
N GLY A 38 16.55 24.45 10.74
CA GLY A 38 16.34 25.25 11.96
C GLY A 38 15.53 24.61 13.08
N PHE A 39 14.84 23.48 12.82
CA PHE A 39 14.11 22.73 13.85
C PHE A 39 14.77 21.37 14.05
N LYS A 40 15.07 21.01 15.32
CA LYS A 40 15.53 19.68 15.68
C LYS A 40 14.43 18.70 15.27
N THR A 41 14.61 18.03 14.13
CA THR A 41 13.67 17.03 13.61
C THR A 41 13.78 15.79 14.51
N MET A 42 12.65 15.17 14.78
CA MET A 42 12.59 13.90 15.49
C MET A 42 13.24 12.80 14.64
N ASP A 43 14.02 11.90 15.25
CA ASP A 43 14.73 10.86 14.51
C ASP A 43 13.77 9.79 14.02
N ILE A 44 12.86 9.30 14.90
CA ILE A 44 12.05 8.11 14.62
C ILE A 44 10.58 8.33 14.98
N SER A 45 9.67 7.94 14.07
CA SER A 45 8.25 7.71 14.37
C SER A 45 7.95 6.23 14.32
N ILE A 46 7.50 5.66 15.45
CA ILE A 46 7.11 4.24 15.54
C ILE A 46 5.60 4.16 15.46
N ILE A 47 5.07 3.47 14.45
CA ILE A 47 3.63 3.29 14.24
C ILE A 47 3.24 1.88 14.63
N VAL A 48 2.32 1.78 15.58
CA VAL A 48 1.82 0.53 16.13
C VAL A 48 0.30 0.43 15.90
N PRO A 49 -0.14 -0.21 14.80
CA PRO A 49 -1.55 -0.53 14.61
C PRO A 49 -1.96 -1.65 15.56
N LEU A 50 -3.11 -1.50 16.20
CA LEU A 50 -3.58 -2.47 17.19
C LEU A 50 -5.10 -2.67 17.17
N TYR A 51 -5.52 -3.88 17.57
CA TYR A 51 -6.93 -4.24 17.75
C TYR A 51 -7.05 -5.31 18.84
N ASN A 52 -7.56 -4.95 20.03
CA ASN A 52 -7.69 -5.80 21.21
C ASN A 52 -6.34 -6.38 21.66
N GLU A 53 -5.42 -5.50 22.07
CA GLU A 53 -4.04 -5.85 22.48
C GLU A 53 -3.67 -5.13 23.82
N ALA A 54 -4.67 -4.92 24.74
CA ALA A 54 -4.47 -4.18 25.98
C ALA A 54 -3.32 -4.72 26.84
N GLU A 55 -3.13 -6.04 26.89
CA GLU A 55 -2.12 -6.70 27.73
C GLU A 55 -0.68 -6.48 27.22
N SER A 56 -0.50 -6.42 25.92
CA SER A 56 0.84 -6.34 25.31
C SER A 56 1.40 -4.91 25.27
N LEU A 57 0.52 -3.88 25.25
CA LEU A 57 0.92 -2.49 25.03
C LEU A 57 1.91 -1.93 26.05
N PRO A 58 1.76 -2.12 27.39
CA PRO A 58 2.71 -1.62 28.36
C PRO A 58 4.11 -2.22 28.15
N HIS A 59 4.18 -3.54 27.97
CA HIS A 59 5.45 -4.24 27.75
C HIS A 59 6.13 -3.81 26.45
N LEU A 60 5.35 -3.60 25.36
CA LEU A 60 5.88 -3.11 24.10
C LEU A 60 6.46 -1.71 24.26
N TYR A 61 5.73 -0.81 24.95
CA TYR A 61 6.19 0.55 25.15
C TYR A 61 7.47 0.60 25.99
N GLU A 62 7.53 -0.13 27.11
CA GLU A 62 8.74 -0.24 27.94
C GLU A 62 9.95 -0.73 27.14
N TRP A 63 9.74 -1.73 26.28
CA TRP A 63 10.81 -2.26 25.44
C TRP A 63 11.29 -1.23 24.42
N ILE A 64 10.36 -0.56 23.72
CA ILE A 64 10.69 0.53 22.79
C ILE A 64 11.47 1.64 23.54
N ALA A 65 10.95 2.11 24.67
CA ALA A 65 11.56 3.19 25.44
C ALA A 65 12.99 2.85 25.87
N ARG A 66 13.24 1.62 26.32
CA ARG A 66 14.58 1.13 26.65
C ARG A 66 15.52 1.24 25.45
N VAL A 67 15.13 0.70 24.28
CA VAL A 67 15.97 0.69 23.07
C VAL A 67 16.26 2.11 22.60
N MET A 68 15.26 2.99 22.62
CA MET A 68 15.42 4.40 22.23
C MET A 68 16.38 5.14 23.16
N LYS A 69 16.28 4.91 24.48
CA LYS A 69 17.16 5.51 25.48
C LYS A 69 18.61 5.05 25.33
N GLU A 70 18.83 3.74 25.16
CA GLU A 70 20.16 3.15 24.98
C GLU A 70 20.87 3.73 23.74
N ASN A 71 20.12 4.00 22.66
CA ASN A 71 20.65 4.52 21.39
C ASN A 71 20.54 6.05 21.25
N LYS A 72 20.01 6.77 22.26
CA LYS A 72 19.85 8.23 22.30
C LYS A 72 19.05 8.81 21.12
N PHE A 73 18.04 8.09 20.65
CA PHE A 73 17.13 8.55 19.61
C PHE A 73 16.05 9.47 20.19
N SER A 74 15.75 10.55 19.47
CA SER A 74 14.51 11.31 19.67
C SER A 74 13.37 10.62 18.91
N TYR A 75 12.25 10.31 19.59
CA TYR A 75 11.23 9.45 19.00
C TYR A 75 9.81 9.80 19.44
N GLU A 76 8.86 9.39 18.62
CA GLU A 76 7.44 9.29 18.97
C GLU A 76 6.92 7.87 18.74
N VAL A 77 5.94 7.47 19.56
CA VAL A 77 5.17 6.27 19.36
C VAL A 77 3.73 6.66 19.03
N ILE A 78 3.25 6.24 17.88
CA ILE A 78 1.89 6.51 17.40
C ILE A 78 1.10 5.21 17.46
N PHE A 79 0.31 5.05 18.52
CA PHE A 79 -0.62 3.93 18.66
C PHE A 79 -1.88 4.23 17.86
N VAL A 80 -2.23 3.33 16.92
CA VAL A 80 -3.45 3.47 16.12
C VAL A 80 -4.41 2.34 16.48
N ASN A 81 -5.39 2.66 17.32
CA ASN A 81 -6.43 1.75 17.78
C ASN A 81 -7.52 1.61 16.72
N ASP A 82 -7.59 0.43 16.10
CA ASP A 82 -8.52 0.10 15.03
C ASP A 82 -9.91 -0.31 15.58
N GLY A 83 -10.46 0.53 16.46
CA GLY A 83 -11.79 0.34 17.02
C GLY A 83 -11.87 -0.85 17.98
N SER A 84 -10.88 -1.04 18.85
CA SER A 84 -10.88 -2.10 19.88
C SER A 84 -12.11 -2.05 20.78
N THR A 85 -12.53 -3.22 21.22
CA THR A 85 -13.66 -3.42 22.14
C THR A 85 -13.22 -3.67 23.59
N ASP A 86 -11.93 -3.86 23.81
CA ASP A 86 -11.29 -4.03 25.10
C ASP A 86 -10.78 -2.70 25.69
N THR A 87 -9.99 -2.76 26.74
CA THR A 87 -9.40 -1.59 27.43
C THR A 87 -8.15 -1.02 26.74
N SER A 88 -7.81 -1.45 25.51
CA SER A 88 -6.61 -1.00 24.81
C SER A 88 -6.51 0.53 24.70
N TRP A 89 -7.65 1.23 24.48
CA TRP A 89 -7.64 2.69 24.40
C TRP A 89 -7.35 3.37 25.73
N ASP A 90 -7.84 2.82 26.82
CA ASP A 90 -7.59 3.37 28.18
C ASP A 90 -6.13 3.16 28.59
N VAL A 91 -5.53 2.04 28.20
CA VAL A 91 -4.09 1.80 28.39
C VAL A 91 -3.27 2.84 27.62
N ILE A 92 -3.61 3.16 26.36
CA ILE A 92 -2.91 4.19 25.58
C ILE A 92 -3.03 5.55 26.26
N LYS A 93 -4.21 5.90 26.80
CA LYS A 93 -4.41 7.17 27.55
C LYS A 93 -3.52 7.24 28.79
N SER A 94 -3.43 6.15 29.56
CA SER A 94 -2.57 6.11 30.74
C SER A 94 -1.10 6.28 30.37
N LEU A 95 -0.62 5.56 29.35
CA LEU A 95 0.76 5.68 28.88
C LEU A 95 1.07 7.11 28.40
N SER A 96 0.14 7.78 27.70
CA SER A 96 0.34 9.16 27.24
C SER A 96 0.36 10.16 28.39
N GLY A 97 -0.43 9.96 29.44
CA GLY A 97 -0.44 10.76 30.65
C GLY A 97 0.86 10.66 31.46
N GLU A 98 1.40 9.45 31.59
CA GLU A 98 2.68 9.20 32.27
C GLU A 98 3.86 9.79 31.50
N ALA A 99 3.90 9.66 30.17
CA ALA A 99 4.93 10.27 29.34
C ALA A 99 4.88 11.81 29.39
N GLY A 100 3.67 12.40 29.44
CA GLY A 100 3.48 13.84 29.61
C GLY A 100 4.04 14.37 30.95
N LEU A 101 3.87 13.61 32.02
CA LEU A 101 4.40 13.98 33.36
C LEU A 101 5.93 13.90 33.43
N THR A 102 6.56 12.95 32.76
CA THR A 102 8.03 12.86 32.69
C THR A 102 8.64 13.96 31.82
N ALA A 103 7.97 14.34 30.72
CA ALA A 103 8.39 15.46 29.86
C ALA A 103 8.32 16.82 30.56
N GLN A 104 7.34 17.06 31.47
CA GLN A 104 7.20 18.28 32.24
C GLN A 104 8.24 18.43 33.36
N ARG A 105 8.83 17.33 33.84
CA ARG A 105 9.89 17.37 34.87
C ARG A 105 11.26 17.77 34.33
N SER A 106 11.48 17.75 33.05
CA SER A 106 12.69 18.23 32.39
C SER A 106 12.46 19.65 31.86
N ASN A 107 12.83 20.66 32.65
CA ASN A 107 12.73 22.11 32.36
C ASN A 107 13.60 22.55 31.18
N SER A 108 13.42 22.00 30.00
CA SER A 108 14.04 22.52 28.78
C SER A 108 12.97 23.03 27.81
N ALA A 109 13.13 24.30 27.41
CA ALA A 109 12.22 25.07 26.55
C ALA A 109 12.02 24.52 25.10
N SER A 110 12.55 23.35 24.81
CA SER A 110 12.27 22.54 23.61
C SER A 110 11.71 21.21 24.11
N GLY A 111 10.41 20.98 23.99
CA GLY A 111 9.69 19.78 24.45
C GLY A 111 10.16 18.43 23.85
N LEU A 112 11.43 18.29 23.56
CA LEU A 112 12.14 17.14 23.02
C LEU A 112 13.29 16.81 23.97
N THR A 113 13.00 16.15 25.10
CA THR A 113 14.05 15.60 25.94
C THR A 113 14.37 14.18 25.56
N ALA A 114 15.66 13.84 25.54
CA ALA A 114 16.20 12.52 25.28
C ALA A 114 15.77 11.44 26.31
N GLU A 115 14.88 11.76 27.24
CA GLU A 115 14.49 10.88 28.36
C GLU A 115 13.01 10.42 28.33
N GLY A 116 12.17 10.95 27.43
CA GLY A 116 10.78 10.50 27.29
C GLY A 116 10.29 10.67 25.86
N GLY A 117 9.93 9.56 25.18
CA GLY A 117 9.31 9.61 23.85
C GLY A 117 7.93 10.24 23.90
N LEU A 118 7.55 10.95 22.85
CA LEU A 118 6.19 11.45 22.68
C LEU A 118 5.24 10.29 22.37
N ILE A 119 4.20 10.09 23.17
CA ILE A 119 3.14 9.13 22.86
C ILE A 119 1.96 9.87 22.24
N ARG A 120 1.50 9.36 21.12
CA ARG A 120 0.31 9.83 20.41
C ARG A 120 -0.65 8.67 20.15
N GLY A 121 -1.92 8.93 20.29
CA GLY A 121 -2.97 7.94 20.05
C GLY A 121 -3.95 8.41 18.97
N ILE A 122 -4.36 7.49 18.11
CA ILE A 122 -5.47 7.67 17.15
C ILE A 122 -6.46 6.53 17.38
N CYS A 123 -7.71 6.85 17.66
CA CYS A 123 -8.76 5.85 17.91
C CYS A 123 -9.84 5.94 16.85
N PHE A 124 -10.09 4.83 16.16
CA PHE A 124 -11.18 4.73 15.19
C PHE A 124 -12.52 4.43 15.88
N ARG A 125 -13.61 4.87 15.29
CA ARG A 125 -14.96 4.58 15.78
C ARG A 125 -15.38 3.11 15.59
N ARG A 126 -14.78 2.42 14.62
CA ARG A 126 -14.99 1.00 14.32
C ARG A 126 -13.73 0.43 13.70
N ASN A 127 -13.67 -0.90 13.57
CA ASN A 127 -12.59 -1.55 12.85
C ASN A 127 -12.66 -1.25 11.35
N TYR A 128 -11.57 -0.69 10.79
CA TYR A 128 -11.35 -0.42 9.38
C TYR A 128 -10.23 -1.26 8.77
N GLY A 129 -9.52 -2.03 9.59
CA GLY A 129 -8.41 -2.87 9.21
C GLY A 129 -7.03 -2.20 9.28
N LYS A 130 -5.99 -3.04 9.28
CA LYS A 130 -4.60 -2.65 9.49
C LYS A 130 -4.10 -1.58 8.49
N SER A 131 -4.56 -1.63 7.24
CA SER A 131 -4.18 -0.65 6.22
C SER A 131 -4.64 0.77 6.56
N ALA A 132 -5.86 0.93 7.07
CA ALA A 132 -6.40 2.20 7.52
C ALA A 132 -5.59 2.75 8.69
N ALA A 133 -5.28 1.89 9.66
CA ALA A 133 -4.47 2.26 10.82
C ALA A 133 -3.07 2.72 10.41
N LEU A 134 -2.41 2.00 9.51
CA LEU A 134 -1.11 2.40 8.97
C LEU A 134 -1.19 3.72 8.19
N TYR A 135 -2.21 3.92 7.37
CA TYR A 135 -2.38 5.16 6.62
C TYR A 135 -2.50 6.39 7.54
N CYS A 136 -3.34 6.30 8.59
CA CYS A 136 -3.47 7.39 9.55
C CYS A 136 -2.19 7.62 10.35
N GLY A 137 -1.49 6.56 10.75
CA GLY A 137 -0.19 6.64 11.39
C GLY A 137 0.86 7.30 10.47
N PHE A 138 0.93 6.94 9.19
CA PHE A 138 1.80 7.55 8.19
C PHE A 138 1.53 9.05 8.01
N LYS A 139 0.26 9.45 7.99
CA LYS A 139 -0.10 10.86 7.93
C LYS A 139 0.36 11.63 9.16
N ALA A 140 0.25 11.02 10.35
CA ALA A 140 0.61 11.64 11.63
C ALA A 140 2.13 11.67 11.87
N ALA A 141 2.92 10.74 11.33
CA ALA A 141 4.36 10.61 11.54
C ALA A 141 5.16 11.88 11.20
N GLN A 142 6.14 12.22 12.04
CA GLN A 142 6.99 13.41 11.92
C GLN A 142 8.50 13.09 11.88
N GLY A 143 8.91 11.90 12.37
CA GLY A 143 10.30 11.45 12.40
C GLY A 143 10.90 11.25 11.01
N ASP A 144 12.21 11.44 10.87
CA ASP A 144 12.93 11.26 9.61
C ASP A 144 12.85 9.81 9.10
N VAL A 145 12.85 8.85 10.03
CA VAL A 145 12.60 7.43 9.79
C VAL A 145 11.28 7.03 10.42
N VAL A 146 10.44 6.37 9.65
CA VAL A 146 9.17 5.81 10.13
C VAL A 146 9.31 4.31 10.23
N ILE A 147 8.94 3.74 11.38
CA ILE A 147 9.00 2.30 11.61
C ILE A 147 7.61 1.79 11.93
N THR A 148 7.18 0.73 11.26
CA THR A 148 5.96 0.02 11.60
C THR A 148 6.29 -1.26 12.33
N MET A 149 5.51 -1.62 13.35
CA MET A 149 5.62 -2.89 14.05
C MET A 149 4.27 -3.33 14.60
N ASP A 150 4.10 -4.64 14.80
CA ASP A 150 2.87 -5.20 15.35
C ASP A 150 2.86 -5.10 16.89
N ALA A 151 1.67 -4.99 17.49
CA ALA A 151 1.52 -4.81 18.94
C ALA A 151 1.69 -6.11 19.75
N ASP A 152 1.84 -7.27 19.11
CA ASP A 152 1.77 -8.60 19.69
C ASP A 152 3.09 -9.14 20.28
N LEU A 153 4.10 -8.28 20.44
CA LEU A 153 5.45 -8.58 20.96
C LEU A 153 6.25 -9.63 20.15
N GLN A 154 5.79 -9.99 18.95
CA GLN A 154 6.51 -10.92 18.09
C GLN A 154 7.68 -10.29 17.36
N ASP A 155 7.60 -8.99 17.06
CA ASP A 155 8.66 -8.20 16.44
C ASP A 155 9.54 -7.57 17.52
N SER A 156 10.87 -7.65 17.37
CA SER A 156 11.82 -7.12 18.36
C SER A 156 12.13 -5.64 18.11
N PRO A 157 11.85 -4.71 19.06
CA PRO A 157 12.33 -3.34 18.99
C PRO A 157 13.85 -3.20 18.95
N ASP A 158 14.62 -4.20 19.39
CA ASP A 158 16.09 -4.19 19.34
C ASP A 158 16.64 -4.13 17.90
N GLU A 159 15.80 -4.41 16.89
CA GLU A 159 16.16 -4.29 15.47
C GLU A 159 16.10 -2.85 14.93
N ILE A 160 15.48 -1.93 15.69
CA ILE A 160 15.25 -0.54 15.26
C ILE A 160 16.55 0.21 14.95
N PRO A 161 17.61 0.15 15.76
CA PRO A 161 18.83 0.92 15.50
C PRO A 161 19.48 0.57 14.16
N GLU A 162 19.52 -0.71 13.81
CA GLU A 162 20.11 -1.15 12.54
C GLU A 162 19.21 -0.80 11.34
N LEU A 163 17.89 -0.92 11.49
CA LEU A 163 16.93 -0.46 10.48
C LEU A 163 17.06 1.05 10.23
N TYR A 164 17.23 1.84 11.29
CA TYR A 164 17.48 3.28 11.19
C TYR A 164 18.77 3.57 10.42
N LYS A 165 19.85 2.87 10.74
CA LYS A 165 21.14 2.99 10.06
C LYS A 165 21.02 2.68 8.57
N MET A 166 20.35 1.60 8.19
CA MET A 166 20.12 1.24 6.78
C MET A 166 19.38 2.34 6.02
N ILE A 167 18.41 3.01 6.64
CA ILE A 167 17.68 4.11 5.99
C ILE A 167 18.56 5.36 5.88
N MET A 168 19.24 5.76 6.98
CA MET A 168 19.93 7.05 7.05
C MET A 168 21.34 7.02 6.45
N GLU A 169 22.11 5.95 6.73
CA GLU A 169 23.50 5.83 6.29
C GLU A 169 23.61 5.11 4.96
N ASP A 170 23.00 3.91 4.82
CA ASP A 170 23.06 3.14 3.59
C ASP A 170 22.12 3.69 2.51
N GLY A 171 21.21 4.59 2.89
CA GLY A 171 20.35 5.36 1.99
C GLY A 171 19.24 4.53 1.36
N TYR A 172 18.71 3.50 2.02
CA TYR A 172 17.52 2.79 1.58
C TYR A 172 16.28 3.70 1.68
N ASP A 173 15.33 3.53 0.78
CA ASP A 173 14.02 4.18 0.84
C ASP A 173 13.08 3.42 1.77
N LEU A 174 13.18 2.09 1.74
CA LEU A 174 12.40 1.16 2.55
C LEU A 174 13.24 -0.09 2.88
N VAL A 175 13.16 -0.56 4.12
CA VAL A 175 13.74 -1.83 4.55
C VAL A 175 12.63 -2.68 5.17
N SER A 176 12.44 -3.91 4.68
CA SER A 176 11.49 -4.88 5.22
C SER A 176 12.21 -5.89 6.12
N GLY A 177 11.63 -6.22 7.26
CA GLY A 177 12.11 -7.34 8.04
C GLY A 177 11.87 -8.68 7.30
N TRP A 178 12.80 -9.62 7.50
CA TRP A 178 12.67 -11.00 7.04
C TRP A 178 12.75 -11.97 8.22
N LYS A 179 11.60 -12.60 8.53
CA LYS A 179 11.48 -13.61 9.57
C LYS A 179 11.97 -14.97 9.03
N GLN A 180 13.31 -15.19 9.10
CA GLN A 180 13.93 -16.38 8.54
C GLN A 180 13.51 -17.65 9.30
N LYS A 181 13.46 -17.59 10.64
CA LYS A 181 12.95 -18.65 11.49
C LYS A 181 11.56 -18.29 11.99
N ARG A 182 10.54 -19.03 11.57
CA ARG A 182 9.18 -18.89 12.06
C ARG A 182 8.86 -20.06 12.99
N TYR A 183 8.40 -19.75 14.19
CA TYR A 183 7.99 -20.75 15.18
C TYR A 183 6.56 -21.30 14.95
N ASP A 184 5.98 -21.02 13.79
CA ASP A 184 4.65 -21.49 13.37
C ASP A 184 4.71 -22.90 12.76
N ASN A 185 3.57 -23.67 12.84
CA ASN A 185 3.45 -25.02 12.28
C ASN A 185 3.85 -25.08 10.79
N ALA A 186 4.84 -25.93 10.50
CA ALA A 186 5.55 -25.95 9.22
C ALA A 186 4.66 -26.33 8.01
N LEU A 187 3.73 -27.25 8.16
CA LEU A 187 2.95 -27.81 7.03
C LEU A 187 1.76 -26.98 6.59
N THR A 188 1.04 -26.35 7.53
CA THR A 188 -0.19 -25.61 7.21
C THR A 188 0.02 -24.15 6.85
N LYS A 189 1.16 -23.54 7.26
CA LYS A 189 1.43 -22.12 7.06
C LYS A 189 2.63 -21.83 6.15
N ASN A 190 3.67 -22.66 6.14
CA ASN A 190 4.91 -22.34 5.42
C ASN A 190 4.84 -22.57 3.91
N LEU A 191 4.18 -23.64 3.44
CA LEU A 191 4.07 -23.94 2.01
C LEU A 191 3.21 -22.91 1.27
N PRO A 192 1.99 -22.58 1.75
CA PRO A 192 1.18 -21.51 1.16
C PRO A 192 1.89 -20.15 1.17
N SER A 193 2.61 -19.83 2.25
CA SER A 193 3.36 -18.57 2.38
C SER A 193 4.53 -18.48 1.37
N LYS A 194 5.26 -19.59 1.13
CA LYS A 194 6.34 -19.64 0.13
C LYS A 194 5.81 -19.43 -1.28
N LEU A 195 4.70 -20.11 -1.64
CA LEU A 195 4.06 -19.96 -2.95
C LEU A 195 3.53 -18.53 -3.15
N PHE A 196 2.88 -17.97 -2.13
CA PHE A 196 2.41 -16.59 -2.14
C PHE A 196 3.57 -15.60 -2.36
N ASN A 197 4.65 -15.71 -1.60
CA ASN A 197 5.81 -14.82 -1.75
C ASN A 197 6.51 -14.98 -3.12
N ALA A 198 6.57 -16.20 -3.66
CA ALA A 198 7.11 -16.43 -5.00
C ALA A 198 6.25 -15.74 -6.09
N THR A 199 4.94 -15.88 -6.00
CA THR A 199 4.00 -15.22 -6.92
C THR A 199 4.04 -13.70 -6.74
N ALA A 200 4.08 -13.22 -5.50
CA ALA A 200 4.19 -11.80 -5.20
C ALA A 200 5.48 -11.19 -5.78
N ARG A 201 6.63 -11.85 -5.65
CA ARG A 201 7.90 -11.40 -6.27
C ARG A 201 7.77 -11.29 -7.80
N ARG A 202 7.13 -12.28 -8.44
CA ARG A 202 6.97 -12.29 -9.90
C ARG A 202 6.03 -11.16 -10.38
N VAL A 203 4.95 -10.92 -9.65
CA VAL A 203 3.95 -9.88 -9.97
C VAL A 203 4.47 -8.48 -9.69
N THR A 204 5.12 -8.26 -8.53
CA THR A 204 5.60 -6.95 -8.10
C THR A 204 6.99 -6.60 -8.64
N GLY A 205 7.76 -7.62 -9.07
CA GLY A 205 9.16 -7.45 -9.47
C GLY A 205 10.06 -6.97 -8.33
N ILE A 206 9.71 -7.27 -7.06
CA ILE A 206 10.50 -6.93 -5.86
C ILE A 206 11.04 -8.22 -5.26
N GLN A 207 12.34 -8.26 -5.01
CA GLN A 207 13.05 -9.44 -4.50
C GLN A 207 13.08 -9.43 -2.97
N LEU A 208 11.92 -9.57 -2.32
CA LEU A 208 11.80 -9.74 -0.88
C LEU A 208 11.41 -11.18 -0.55
N HIS A 209 12.01 -11.74 0.51
CA HIS A 209 11.67 -13.08 1.01
C HIS A 209 10.39 -13.05 1.83
N ASP A 210 10.12 -11.96 2.56
CA ASP A 210 8.93 -11.80 3.38
C ASP A 210 8.25 -10.45 3.14
N MET A 211 7.23 -10.43 2.29
CA MET A 211 6.41 -9.23 2.07
C MET A 211 5.48 -8.91 3.23
N ASN A 212 5.13 -9.93 4.06
CA ASN A 212 4.15 -9.81 5.13
C ASN A 212 4.72 -9.40 6.49
N CYS A 213 6.03 -9.20 6.62
CA CYS A 213 6.62 -8.77 7.89
C CYS A 213 5.99 -7.46 8.36
N GLY A 214 5.56 -7.38 9.64
CA GLY A 214 5.03 -6.17 10.25
C GLY A 214 6.10 -5.12 10.48
N LEU A 215 7.31 -5.56 10.85
CA LEU A 215 8.46 -4.71 11.10
C LEU A 215 9.07 -4.22 9.78
N LYS A 216 8.91 -2.94 9.51
CA LYS A 216 9.49 -2.26 8.34
C LYS A 216 9.92 -0.85 8.71
N ALA A 217 11.00 -0.38 8.09
CA ALA A 217 11.48 0.99 8.20
C ALA A 217 11.36 1.72 6.87
N TYR A 218 11.05 2.99 6.92
CA TYR A 218 10.82 3.85 5.75
C TYR A 218 11.43 5.22 5.97
N ARG A 219 11.87 5.87 4.91
CA ARG A 219 12.03 7.32 4.93
C ARG A 219 10.67 7.99 5.09
N LEU A 220 10.62 9.10 5.81
CA LEU A 220 9.40 9.88 5.94
C LEU A 220 8.78 10.24 4.57
N GLU A 221 9.62 10.56 3.59
CA GLU A 221 9.17 10.91 2.24
C GLU A 221 8.38 9.78 1.59
N VAL A 222 8.76 8.51 1.81
CA VAL A 222 8.06 7.35 1.28
C VAL A 222 6.63 7.29 1.81
N VAL A 223 6.46 7.30 3.13
CA VAL A 223 5.14 7.16 3.77
C VAL A 223 4.22 8.35 3.49
N LYS A 224 4.78 9.53 3.21
CA LYS A 224 3.99 10.72 2.85
C LYS A 224 3.50 10.71 1.40
N ASN A 225 4.11 9.88 0.53
CA ASN A 225 3.79 9.82 -0.89
C ASN A 225 3.10 8.52 -1.32
N ILE A 226 2.82 7.59 -0.40
CA ILE A 226 2.07 6.37 -0.68
C ILE A 226 0.68 6.43 -0.04
N GLU A 227 -0.28 5.82 -0.71
CA GLU A 227 -1.62 5.59 -0.16
C GLU A 227 -1.79 4.11 0.13
N VAL A 228 -2.09 3.79 1.40
CA VAL A 228 -2.36 2.42 1.85
C VAL A 228 -3.86 2.27 2.09
N PHE A 229 -4.51 1.41 1.34
CA PHE A 229 -5.97 1.19 1.41
C PHE A 229 -6.30 -0.30 1.32
N SER A 230 -7.52 -0.69 1.69
CA SER A 230 -7.97 -2.08 1.68
C SER A 230 -6.95 -3.00 2.39
N GLU A 231 -6.54 -4.12 1.78
CA GLU A 231 -5.53 -5.05 2.31
C GLU A 231 -4.09 -4.75 1.83
N MET A 232 -3.84 -3.52 1.32
CA MET A 232 -2.56 -3.15 0.70
C MET A 232 -1.39 -3.02 1.68
N HIS A 233 -1.61 -3.16 3.01
CA HIS A 233 -0.54 -3.12 4.01
C HIS A 233 0.58 -4.15 3.76
N ARG A 234 0.27 -5.26 3.09
CA ARG A 234 1.25 -6.30 2.70
C ARG A 234 2.14 -5.87 1.55
N TYR A 235 1.63 -4.95 0.74
CA TYR A 235 2.23 -4.54 -0.53
C TYR A 235 2.81 -3.12 -0.48
N ILE A 236 3.05 -2.58 0.72
CA ILE A 236 3.68 -1.27 0.89
C ILE A 236 5.00 -1.16 0.12
N PRO A 237 5.90 -2.18 0.07
CA PRO A 237 7.10 -2.10 -0.76
C PRO A 237 6.79 -1.89 -2.24
N TYR A 238 5.71 -2.51 -2.73
CA TYR A 238 5.25 -2.32 -4.10
C TYR A 238 4.67 -0.91 -4.33
N LEU A 239 3.88 -0.39 -3.41
CA LEU A 239 3.38 0.99 -3.47
C LEU A 239 4.52 1.99 -3.48
N ALA A 240 5.55 1.78 -2.66
CA ALA A 240 6.76 2.60 -2.62
C ALA A 240 7.50 2.58 -3.98
N LYS A 241 7.71 1.39 -4.56
CA LYS A 241 8.33 1.24 -5.88
C LYS A 241 7.57 2.00 -6.97
N ASN A 242 6.24 1.91 -6.98
CA ASN A 242 5.39 2.61 -7.96
C ASN A 242 5.39 4.13 -7.77
N ALA A 243 5.60 4.60 -6.54
CA ALA A 243 5.80 6.01 -6.23
C ALA A 243 7.21 6.53 -6.61
N GLY A 244 8.11 5.64 -7.10
CA GLY A 244 9.46 5.99 -7.55
C GLY A 244 10.56 5.72 -6.53
N PHE A 245 10.24 5.14 -5.37
CA PHE A 245 11.22 4.75 -4.35
C PHE A 245 11.71 3.33 -4.63
N THR A 246 12.88 3.22 -5.25
CA THR A 246 13.36 1.94 -5.81
C THR A 246 14.40 1.24 -4.96
N LYS A 247 15.03 1.95 -4.00
CA LYS A 247 16.06 1.37 -3.14
C LYS A 247 15.42 0.66 -1.94
N ILE A 248 14.89 -0.53 -2.21
CA ILE A 248 14.19 -1.38 -1.24
C ILE A 248 15.14 -2.48 -0.78
N GLY A 249 15.34 -2.60 0.55
CA GLY A 249 16.17 -3.59 1.19
C GLY A 249 15.41 -4.56 2.07
N GLU A 250 16.10 -5.58 2.54
CA GLU A 250 15.58 -6.57 3.48
C GLU A 250 16.63 -6.83 4.58
N LYS A 251 16.16 -7.00 5.81
CA LYS A 251 16.97 -7.33 6.97
C LYS A 251 16.42 -8.57 7.66
N VAL A 252 17.28 -9.56 7.94
CA VAL A 252 16.89 -10.68 8.81
C VAL A 252 16.61 -10.15 10.20
N VAL A 253 15.41 -10.41 10.72
CA VAL A 253 14.96 -9.94 12.03
C VAL A 253 14.58 -11.10 12.92
N GLN A 254 14.78 -10.91 14.23
CA GLN A 254 14.36 -11.88 15.23
C GLN A 254 12.83 -11.91 15.32
N HIS A 255 12.29 -13.11 15.38
CA HIS A 255 10.85 -13.33 15.58
C HIS A 255 10.65 -14.13 16.84
N ARG A 256 9.82 -13.63 17.76
CA ARG A 256 9.49 -14.29 19.02
C ARG A 256 8.17 -15.03 18.90
N LYS A 257 7.97 -16.01 19.76
CA LYS A 257 6.67 -16.66 19.91
C LYS A 257 5.70 -15.67 20.55
N ARG A 258 4.45 -15.66 20.09
CA ARG A 258 3.39 -14.81 20.67
C ARG A 258 3.19 -15.17 22.15
N GLU A 259 3.22 -14.18 23.03
CA GLU A 259 3.04 -14.35 24.47
C GLU A 259 1.57 -14.12 24.89
N PHE A 260 0.88 -13.18 24.24
CA PHE A 260 -0.50 -12.78 24.56
C PHE A 260 -1.43 -12.96 23.36
N GLY A 261 -2.73 -13.24 23.66
CA GLY A 261 -3.79 -13.30 22.67
C GLY A 261 -3.83 -14.58 21.81
N THR A 262 -4.90 -14.74 21.03
CA THR A 262 -5.10 -15.87 20.12
C THR A 262 -4.92 -15.49 18.65
N SER A 263 -4.31 -16.38 17.87
CA SER A 263 -4.12 -16.17 16.43
C SER A 263 -5.45 -16.26 15.68
N LYS A 264 -5.88 -15.17 15.05
CA LYS A 264 -7.12 -15.08 14.23
C LYS A 264 -6.90 -15.57 12.78
N PHE A 265 -6.04 -16.57 12.56
CA PHE A 265 -5.69 -17.04 11.21
C PHE A 265 -6.67 -18.10 10.70
N GLY A 266 -7.39 -17.79 9.59
CA GLY A 266 -8.26 -18.71 8.87
C GLY A 266 -7.85 -18.89 7.39
N ILE A 267 -8.38 -19.93 6.72
CA ILE A 267 -8.18 -20.26 5.30
C ILE A 267 -8.61 -19.09 4.39
N ASN A 268 -9.63 -18.33 4.78
CA ASN A 268 -10.13 -17.16 4.05
C ASN A 268 -9.04 -16.11 3.78
N ARG A 269 -8.02 -16.01 4.64
CA ARG A 269 -6.90 -15.08 4.45
C ARG A 269 -6.00 -15.45 3.27
N PHE A 270 -5.90 -16.73 2.94
CA PHE A 270 -5.13 -17.19 1.78
C PHE A 270 -5.83 -16.84 0.48
N VAL A 271 -7.14 -17.10 0.42
CA VAL A 271 -7.98 -16.74 -0.74
C VAL A 271 -7.97 -15.23 -0.96
N ASN A 272 -8.18 -14.44 0.11
CA ASN A 272 -8.12 -12.99 0.04
C ASN A 272 -6.74 -12.48 -0.42
N GLY A 273 -5.66 -13.07 0.10
CA GLY A 273 -4.31 -12.71 -0.33
C GLY A 273 -4.04 -12.96 -1.82
N TYR A 274 -4.64 -14.01 -2.41
CA TYR A 274 -4.52 -14.28 -3.84
C TYR A 274 -5.35 -13.31 -4.68
N LEU A 275 -6.56 -12.97 -4.23
CA LEU A 275 -7.41 -11.95 -4.86
C LEU A 275 -6.74 -10.56 -4.80
N ASP A 276 -6.06 -10.24 -3.69
CA ASP A 276 -5.29 -9.02 -3.55
C ASP A 276 -4.13 -8.97 -4.55
N LEU A 277 -3.44 -10.09 -4.79
CA LEU A 277 -2.38 -10.17 -5.81
C LEU A 277 -2.92 -9.93 -7.22
N MET A 278 -4.08 -10.51 -7.56
CA MET A 278 -4.74 -10.26 -8.83
C MET A 278 -5.12 -8.77 -8.96
N THR A 279 -5.66 -8.20 -7.90
CA THR A 279 -6.01 -6.78 -7.85
C THR A 279 -4.78 -5.89 -8.06
N ILE A 280 -3.67 -6.20 -7.40
CA ILE A 280 -2.41 -5.46 -7.57
C ILE A 280 -1.88 -5.59 -9.00
N TRP A 281 -1.87 -6.81 -9.55
CA TRP A 281 -1.45 -7.02 -10.93
C TRP A 281 -2.29 -6.20 -11.91
N PHE A 282 -3.60 -6.22 -11.72
CA PHE A 282 -4.53 -5.45 -12.55
C PHE A 282 -4.32 -3.93 -12.40
N LEU A 283 -4.28 -3.44 -11.15
CA LEU A 283 -4.06 -2.02 -10.86
C LEU A 283 -2.70 -1.52 -11.33
N ASN A 284 -1.66 -2.37 -11.25
CA ASN A 284 -0.33 -2.03 -11.76
C ASN A 284 -0.34 -1.82 -13.27
N LYS A 285 -0.95 -2.76 -13.98
CA LYS A 285 -0.91 -2.76 -15.45
C LYS A 285 -1.95 -1.82 -16.06
N PHE A 286 -3.14 -1.75 -15.47
CA PHE A 286 -4.31 -1.09 -16.03
C PHE A 286 -4.94 -0.03 -15.11
N GLY A 287 -4.47 0.13 -13.87
CA GLY A 287 -5.07 1.02 -12.87
C GLY A 287 -5.08 2.50 -13.24
N LYS A 288 -4.20 2.93 -14.14
CA LYS A 288 -4.21 4.31 -14.70
C LYS A 288 -5.02 4.42 -15.98
N GLN A 289 -5.26 3.32 -16.67
CA GLN A 289 -5.92 3.25 -17.98
C GLN A 289 -6.73 1.95 -18.11
N PRO A 290 -7.81 1.76 -17.32
CA PRO A 290 -8.62 0.53 -17.36
C PRO A 290 -9.28 0.33 -18.72
N MET A 291 -9.52 1.40 -19.46
CA MET A 291 -10.05 1.38 -20.80
C MET A 291 -9.16 0.57 -21.78
N HIS A 292 -7.84 0.54 -21.57
CA HIS A 292 -6.93 -0.24 -22.41
C HIS A 292 -7.16 -1.75 -22.29
N PHE A 293 -7.54 -2.24 -21.10
CA PHE A 293 -7.87 -3.66 -20.90
C PHE A 293 -9.28 -4.00 -21.35
N PHE A 294 -10.26 -3.35 -20.73
CA PHE A 294 -11.66 -3.66 -20.99
C PHE A 294 -12.10 -3.26 -22.40
N GLY A 295 -11.59 -2.14 -22.90
CA GLY A 295 -11.87 -1.68 -24.26
C GLY A 295 -11.29 -2.62 -25.32
N LEU A 296 -10.02 -3.09 -25.14
CA LEU A 296 -9.41 -4.02 -26.08
C LEU A 296 -10.14 -5.37 -26.08
N VAL A 297 -10.37 -5.97 -24.90
CA VAL A 297 -11.04 -7.28 -24.79
C VAL A 297 -12.48 -7.16 -25.28
N GLY A 298 -13.20 -6.09 -24.89
CA GLY A 298 -14.57 -5.83 -25.31
C GLY A 298 -14.70 -5.64 -26.83
N SER A 299 -13.83 -4.86 -27.44
CA SER A 299 -13.79 -4.68 -28.89
C SER A 299 -13.47 -5.97 -29.62
N LEU A 300 -12.49 -6.74 -29.15
CA LEU A 300 -12.13 -8.04 -29.74
C LEU A 300 -13.32 -9.00 -29.71
N MET A 301 -13.99 -9.16 -28.57
CA MET A 301 -15.18 -10.02 -28.44
C MET A 301 -16.31 -9.54 -29.35
N PHE A 302 -16.53 -8.23 -29.43
CA PHE A 302 -17.57 -7.67 -30.33
C PHE A 302 -17.29 -8.01 -31.78
N PHE A 303 -16.05 -7.78 -32.27
CA PHE A 303 -15.71 -8.05 -33.67
C PHE A 303 -15.72 -9.55 -34.01
N ILE A 304 -15.28 -10.43 -33.10
CA ILE A 304 -15.37 -11.88 -33.29
C ILE A 304 -16.85 -12.30 -33.42
N GLY A 305 -17.71 -11.80 -32.50
CA GLY A 305 -19.15 -12.06 -32.57
C GLY A 305 -19.78 -11.52 -33.88
N PHE A 306 -19.41 -10.29 -34.28
CA PHE A 306 -19.89 -9.68 -35.53
C PHE A 306 -19.50 -10.49 -36.77
N ILE A 307 -18.24 -10.90 -36.86
CA ILE A 307 -17.76 -11.75 -37.97
C ILE A 307 -18.55 -13.08 -37.99
N ALA A 308 -18.75 -13.70 -36.81
CA ALA A 308 -19.51 -14.95 -36.74
C ALA A 308 -20.97 -14.77 -37.21
N VAL A 309 -21.63 -13.65 -36.84
CA VAL A 309 -22.98 -13.32 -37.36
C VAL A 309 -22.97 -13.19 -38.88
N VAL A 310 -21.99 -12.45 -39.43
CA VAL A 310 -21.85 -12.25 -40.90
C VAL A 310 -21.61 -13.57 -41.61
N VAL A 311 -20.77 -14.45 -41.05
CA VAL A 311 -20.49 -15.80 -41.64
C VAL A 311 -21.75 -16.67 -41.61
N VAL A 312 -22.46 -16.76 -40.50
CA VAL A 312 -23.70 -17.55 -40.37
C VAL A 312 -24.78 -17.01 -41.32
N GLY A 313 -24.94 -15.69 -41.40
CA GLY A 313 -25.84 -15.01 -42.31
C GLY A 313 -25.47 -15.26 -43.78
N GLY A 314 -24.19 -15.13 -44.12
CA GLY A 314 -23.66 -15.37 -45.46
C GLY A 314 -23.84 -16.83 -45.92
N MET A 315 -23.57 -17.80 -45.05
CA MET A 315 -23.82 -19.23 -45.32
C MET A 315 -25.31 -19.50 -45.56
N LYS A 316 -26.21 -18.85 -44.85
CA LYS A 316 -27.65 -18.96 -45.07
C LYS A 316 -28.07 -18.38 -46.43
N LEU A 317 -27.57 -17.19 -46.77
CA LEU A 317 -27.86 -16.57 -48.06
C LEU A 317 -27.33 -17.42 -49.24
N TYR A 318 -26.12 -17.94 -49.10
CA TYR A 318 -25.51 -18.83 -50.09
C TYR A 318 -26.31 -20.12 -50.29
N ALA A 319 -26.78 -20.75 -49.21
CA ALA A 319 -27.61 -21.96 -49.30
C ALA A 319 -28.96 -21.66 -49.96
N LEU A 320 -29.59 -20.52 -49.64
CA LEU A 320 -30.84 -20.09 -50.28
C LEU A 320 -30.65 -19.83 -51.77
N SER A 321 -29.57 -19.19 -52.21
CA SER A 321 -29.28 -18.91 -53.62
C SER A 321 -29.06 -20.19 -54.43
N ASN A 322 -28.60 -21.27 -53.80
CA ASN A 322 -28.39 -22.58 -54.47
C ASN A 322 -29.57 -23.55 -54.28
N GLY A 323 -30.72 -23.12 -53.74
CA GLY A 323 -31.89 -23.95 -53.52
C GLY A 323 -31.71 -25.05 -52.46
N VAL A 324 -30.67 -24.98 -51.61
CA VAL A 324 -30.41 -25.96 -50.58
C VAL A 324 -31.18 -25.62 -49.31
N PRO A 325 -31.92 -26.57 -48.70
CA PRO A 325 -32.60 -26.31 -47.43
C PRO A 325 -31.58 -26.00 -46.35
N ALA A 326 -31.68 -24.83 -45.74
CA ALA A 326 -30.77 -24.39 -44.70
C ALA A 326 -31.54 -24.06 -43.42
N MET A 327 -30.93 -24.37 -42.26
CA MET A 327 -31.47 -24.12 -40.93
C MET A 327 -31.82 -22.66 -40.76
N LEU A 328 -32.90 -22.36 -40.03
CA LEU A 328 -33.28 -20.99 -39.68
C LEU A 328 -32.16 -20.38 -38.82
N VAL A 329 -31.77 -19.14 -39.12
CA VAL A 329 -30.71 -18.43 -38.37
C VAL A 329 -31.02 -18.36 -36.87
N GLY A 330 -32.31 -18.14 -36.52
CA GLY A 330 -32.76 -18.06 -35.14
C GLY A 330 -32.77 -19.40 -34.37
N VAL A 331 -32.55 -20.55 -35.02
CA VAL A 331 -32.43 -21.87 -34.38
C VAL A 331 -30.97 -22.30 -34.32
N ASN A 332 -30.09 -21.60 -35.01
CA ASN A 332 -28.66 -21.91 -35.06
C ASN A 332 -27.98 -21.51 -33.75
N PRO A 333 -27.40 -22.47 -32.97
CA PRO A 333 -26.77 -22.16 -31.70
C PRO A 333 -25.56 -21.22 -31.84
N TYR A 334 -24.82 -21.30 -32.96
CA TYR A 334 -23.66 -20.40 -33.21
C TYR A 334 -24.08 -18.94 -33.38
N PHE A 335 -25.29 -18.68 -33.91
CA PHE A 335 -25.84 -17.35 -34.02
C PHE A 335 -26.11 -16.73 -32.64
N HIS A 336 -26.68 -17.51 -31.69
CA HIS A 336 -26.92 -17.05 -30.34
C HIS A 336 -25.63 -16.81 -29.58
N ILE A 337 -24.62 -17.67 -29.73
CA ILE A 337 -23.30 -17.49 -29.14
C ILE A 337 -22.65 -16.20 -29.68
N ALA A 338 -22.75 -15.94 -30.98
CA ALA A 338 -22.19 -14.76 -31.61
C ALA A 338 -22.83 -13.47 -31.10
N ILE A 339 -24.17 -13.42 -30.97
CA ILE A 339 -24.89 -12.29 -30.40
C ILE A 339 -24.49 -12.08 -28.93
N LEU A 340 -24.40 -13.16 -28.13
CA LEU A 340 -23.98 -13.09 -26.73
C LEU A 340 -22.57 -12.50 -26.62
N MET A 341 -21.64 -12.89 -27.47
CA MET A 341 -20.29 -12.32 -27.52
C MET A 341 -20.29 -10.83 -27.85
N MET A 342 -21.14 -10.39 -28.80
CA MET A 342 -21.28 -8.96 -29.12
C MET A 342 -21.81 -8.17 -27.95
N ILE A 343 -22.85 -8.67 -27.26
CA ILE A 343 -23.43 -7.99 -26.09
C ILE A 343 -22.39 -7.89 -24.95
N LEU A 344 -21.72 -9.01 -24.62
CA LEU A 344 -20.67 -9.04 -23.58
C LEU A 344 -19.51 -8.10 -23.96
N GLY A 345 -19.13 -8.06 -25.24
CA GLY A 345 -18.12 -7.13 -25.74
C GLY A 345 -18.46 -5.67 -25.50
N CYS A 346 -19.69 -5.28 -25.84
CA CYS A 346 -20.20 -3.93 -25.55
C CYS A 346 -20.23 -3.62 -24.05
N MET A 347 -20.69 -4.58 -23.23
CA MET A 347 -20.73 -4.40 -21.77
C MET A 347 -19.32 -4.20 -21.17
N LEU A 348 -18.34 -4.97 -21.60
CA LEU A 348 -16.95 -4.81 -21.17
C LEU A 348 -16.37 -3.47 -21.60
N PHE A 349 -16.64 -3.04 -22.84
CA PHE A 349 -16.19 -1.72 -23.32
C PHE A 349 -16.77 -0.57 -22.47
N LEU A 350 -18.07 -0.61 -22.20
CA LEU A 350 -18.74 0.38 -21.34
C LEU A 350 -18.22 0.34 -19.91
N ALA A 351 -17.95 -0.87 -19.36
CA ALA A 351 -17.37 -1.02 -18.02
C ALA A 351 -15.98 -0.38 -17.95
N GLY A 352 -15.15 -0.52 -18.99
CA GLY A 352 -13.85 0.15 -19.08
C GLY A 352 -13.95 1.67 -19.08
N PHE A 353 -14.89 2.20 -19.83
CA PHE A 353 -15.16 3.64 -19.90
C PHE A 353 -15.64 4.20 -18.55
N LEU A 354 -16.58 3.49 -17.90
CA LEU A 354 -17.05 3.88 -16.56
C LEU A 354 -15.92 3.83 -15.53
N ALA A 355 -15.07 2.79 -15.55
CA ALA A 355 -13.92 2.68 -14.66
C ALA A 355 -12.95 3.86 -14.83
N GLU A 356 -12.70 4.30 -16.05
CA GLU A 356 -11.86 5.47 -16.35
C GLU A 356 -12.48 6.76 -15.76
N LEU A 357 -13.80 6.95 -15.89
CA LEU A 357 -14.50 8.10 -15.32
C LEU A 357 -14.48 8.10 -13.79
N ILE A 358 -14.68 6.94 -13.16
CA ILE A 358 -14.66 6.80 -11.69
C ILE A 358 -13.27 7.15 -11.15
N ILE A 359 -12.21 6.67 -11.78
CA ILE A 359 -10.82 6.95 -11.35
C ILE A 359 -10.52 8.45 -11.43
N ARG A 360 -10.98 9.12 -12.48
CA ARG A 360 -10.77 10.57 -12.65
C ARG A 360 -11.51 11.40 -11.59
N ASN A 361 -12.66 10.94 -11.13
CA ASN A 361 -13.56 11.70 -10.24
C ASN A 361 -13.50 11.28 -8.76
N SER A 362 -12.59 10.40 -8.33
CA SER A 362 -12.51 9.90 -6.95
C SER A 362 -11.47 10.64 -6.11
N PRO A 363 -11.83 11.72 -5.37
CA PRO A 363 -10.89 12.49 -4.56
C PRO A 363 -10.64 11.93 -3.15
N SER A 364 -11.50 11.05 -2.61
CA SER A 364 -11.47 10.66 -1.19
C SER A 364 -11.58 9.16 -0.97
N ARG A 365 -10.48 8.43 -1.26
CA ARG A 365 -10.43 6.96 -1.05
C ARG A 365 -10.20 6.57 0.42
N ASN A 366 -9.65 7.46 1.24
CA ASN A 366 -9.12 7.17 2.58
C ASN A 366 -9.71 8.07 3.69
N ASP A 367 -11.02 8.35 3.65
CA ASP A 367 -11.70 9.08 4.72
C ASP A 367 -12.12 8.10 5.83
N TYR A 368 -11.47 8.18 6.98
CA TYR A 368 -11.76 7.36 8.15
C TYR A 368 -12.33 8.20 9.29
N LEU A 369 -13.42 7.73 9.92
CA LEU A 369 -14.03 8.41 11.06
C LEU A 369 -13.18 8.17 12.32
N ILE A 370 -12.36 9.14 12.67
CA ILE A 370 -11.58 9.16 13.90
C ILE A 370 -12.53 9.57 15.03
N LYS A 371 -12.50 8.82 16.13
CA LYS A 371 -13.29 9.10 17.32
C LYS A 371 -12.56 10.08 18.24
N GLU A 372 -11.27 9.89 18.44
CA GLU A 372 -10.44 10.63 19.39
C GLU A 372 -8.97 10.61 18.98
N THR A 373 -8.22 11.68 19.28
CA THR A 373 -6.75 11.78 19.07
C THR A 373 -6.12 12.32 20.37
N LEU A 374 -4.94 11.83 20.70
CA LEU A 374 -4.13 12.20 21.87
C LEU A 374 -2.78 12.77 21.44
#